data_009c6ff00b434d370aa9443ab7c2839b
#
_entry.id   009c6ff00b434d370aa9443ab7c2839b
#
_cell.length_a   1.000
_cell.length_b   1.000
_cell.length_c   1.000
_cell.angle_alpha   90.00
_cell.angle_beta   90.00
_cell.angle_gamma   90.00
#
_symmetry.space_group_name_H-M   'P 1'
#
loop_
_entity.id
_entity.type
_entity.pdbx_description
1 polymer ?
#
loop_
_entity_poly.entity_id
_entity_poly.type
_entity_poly.pdbx_seq_one_letter_code
_entity_poly.pdbx_strand_id
1 'polypeptide(L)'
;MLVEVRCDKFISNGKVREPIRFHAGLNVVLGDDNGSNSIGKSTFLMILDFVFGGTDYIQKCVDVQENVKEHTICFAFDFGGQMYYFSRNTVDYNNVVKCNAEYQALPEEPLSLQKYGEFLCEHYALLTEGITWRGAIARFIRVYKRDTLVK
;
A
#
# COMPACT_ATOMS: atom_id res chain seq x y z
N MET A 1 -6.18 11.70 1.88
CA MET A 1 -5.87 10.47 2.63
C MET A 1 -6.09 9.23 1.77
N LEU A 2 -5.48 8.10 2.07
CA LEU A 2 -5.81 6.82 1.45
C LEU A 2 -7.25 6.45 1.79
N VAL A 3 -8.05 6.08 0.79
CA VAL A 3 -9.48 5.77 0.96
C VAL A 3 -9.86 4.37 0.52
N GLU A 4 -9.09 3.74 -0.36
CA GLU A 4 -9.38 2.41 -0.86
C GLU A 4 -8.11 1.65 -1.25
N VAL A 5 -8.09 0.33 -0.96
CA VAL A 5 -7.10 -0.62 -1.48
C VAL A 5 -7.83 -1.87 -1.95
N ARG A 6 -7.51 -2.37 -3.14
CA ARG A 6 -8.09 -3.59 -3.70
C ARG A 6 -7.08 -4.39 -4.53
N CYS A 7 -7.33 -5.68 -4.66
CA CYS A 7 -6.59 -6.57 -5.55
C CYS A 7 -7.48 -7.74 -5.95
N ASP A 8 -7.56 -8.02 -7.24
CA ASP A 8 -8.40 -9.08 -7.79
C ASP A 8 -7.90 -10.50 -7.42
N LYS A 9 -6.66 -10.60 -6.97
CA LYS A 9 -6.06 -11.85 -6.47
C LYS A 9 -6.29 -12.10 -4.97
N PHE A 10 -6.87 -11.15 -4.26
CA PHE A 10 -7.20 -11.34 -2.85
C PHE A 10 -8.53 -12.08 -2.73
N ILE A 11 -8.42 -13.38 -2.48
CA ILE A 11 -9.58 -14.29 -2.43
C ILE A 11 -9.85 -14.68 -0.98
N SER A 12 -11.14 -14.65 -0.61
CA SER A 12 -11.63 -15.16 0.66
C SER A 12 -12.90 -15.95 0.42
N ASN A 13 -12.95 -17.17 0.93
CA ASN A 13 -14.10 -18.08 0.74
C ASN A 13 -14.48 -18.29 -0.74
N GLY A 14 -13.47 -18.40 -1.62
CA GLY A 14 -13.66 -18.61 -3.06
C GLY A 14 -14.14 -17.41 -3.87
N LYS A 15 -14.21 -16.23 -3.24
CA LYS A 15 -14.60 -14.97 -3.90
C LYS A 15 -13.50 -13.93 -3.76
N VAL A 16 -13.38 -13.06 -4.76
CA VAL A 16 -12.53 -11.88 -4.66
C VAL A 16 -13.02 -11.01 -3.51
N ARG A 17 -12.09 -10.58 -2.66
CA ARG A 17 -12.42 -9.70 -1.53
C ARG A 17 -12.93 -8.34 -2.02
N GLU A 18 -13.94 -7.84 -1.33
CA GLU A 18 -14.37 -6.47 -1.49
C GLU A 18 -13.21 -5.48 -1.23
N PRO A 19 -13.22 -4.32 -1.89
CA PRO A 19 -12.23 -3.29 -1.63
C PRO A 19 -12.17 -2.92 -0.15
N ILE A 20 -10.96 -2.83 0.37
CA ILE A 20 -10.73 -2.35 1.75
C ILE A 20 -10.84 -0.84 1.74
N ARG A 21 -11.78 -0.31 2.50
CA ARG A 21 -12.05 1.13 2.55
C ARG A 21 -11.63 1.72 3.89
N PHE A 22 -11.12 2.94 3.80
CA PHE A 22 -10.68 3.72 4.96
C PHE A 22 -11.54 4.97 5.11
N HIS A 23 -11.73 5.38 6.34
CA HIS A 23 -12.42 6.62 6.70
C HIS A 23 -11.51 7.53 7.52
N ALA A 24 -11.90 8.78 7.70
CA ALA A 24 -11.18 9.71 8.55
C ALA A 24 -11.16 9.21 10.01
N GLY A 25 -10.07 9.46 10.70
CA GLY A 25 -9.86 9.01 12.08
C GLY A 25 -9.28 7.62 12.18
N LEU A 26 -9.64 6.88 13.23
CA LEU A 26 -9.07 5.58 13.54
C LEU A 26 -9.68 4.47 12.68
N ASN A 27 -8.84 3.75 11.96
CA ASN A 27 -9.19 2.52 11.27
C ASN A 27 -8.52 1.34 12.00
N VAL A 28 -9.30 0.35 12.39
CA VAL A 28 -8.82 -0.80 13.16
C VAL A 28 -8.92 -2.07 12.33
N VAL A 29 -7.83 -2.80 12.24
CA VAL A 29 -7.78 -4.13 11.61
C VAL A 29 -7.89 -5.19 12.70
N LEU A 30 -9.02 -5.88 12.71
CA LEU A 30 -9.27 -6.97 13.66
C LEU A 30 -8.99 -8.32 13.00
N GLY A 31 -8.47 -9.26 13.79
CA GLY A 31 -8.47 -10.68 13.43
C GLY A 31 -9.83 -11.31 13.76
N ASP A 32 -10.06 -12.50 13.21
CA ASP A 32 -11.18 -13.33 13.65
C ASP A 32 -10.94 -13.94 15.05
N ASP A 33 -12.00 -14.39 15.68
CA ASP A 33 -11.95 -14.97 17.04
C ASP A 33 -11.20 -16.31 17.08
N ASN A 34 -10.88 -16.90 15.95
CA ASN A 34 -10.24 -18.22 15.85
C ASN A 34 -8.70 -18.18 15.83
N GLY A 35 -8.09 -17.01 15.97
CA GLY A 35 -6.64 -16.86 16.03
C GLY A 35 -5.85 -17.20 14.77
N SER A 36 -6.56 -17.48 13.67
CA SER A 36 -5.97 -17.94 12.40
C SER A 36 -5.29 -16.84 11.57
N ASN A 37 -5.38 -15.56 11.98
CA ASN A 37 -5.12 -14.41 11.11
C ASN A 37 -4.00 -13.46 11.56
N SER A 38 -3.06 -13.90 12.39
CA SER A 38 -1.88 -13.06 12.69
C SER A 38 -1.06 -12.77 11.42
N ILE A 39 -0.95 -13.73 10.53
CA ILE A 39 -0.28 -13.62 9.22
C ILE A 39 -1.00 -12.63 8.31
N GLY A 40 -2.34 -12.68 8.26
CA GLY A 40 -3.14 -11.79 7.42
C GLY A 40 -3.04 -10.33 7.80
N LYS A 41 -2.98 -10.02 9.09
CA LYS A 41 -2.80 -8.64 9.58
C LYS A 41 -1.43 -8.06 9.21
N SER A 42 -0.38 -8.82 9.41
CA SER A 42 0.99 -8.40 9.07
C SER A 42 1.15 -8.21 7.56
N THR A 43 0.60 -9.12 6.76
CA THR A 43 0.59 -9.01 5.29
C THR A 43 -0.16 -7.75 4.85
N PHE A 44 -1.30 -7.46 5.46
CA PHE A 44 -2.06 -6.25 5.16
C PHE A 44 -1.27 -4.97 5.46
N LEU A 45 -0.57 -4.89 6.58
CA LEU A 45 0.30 -3.75 6.89
C LEU A 45 1.44 -3.61 5.88
N MET A 46 1.97 -4.72 5.36
CA MET A 46 2.97 -4.69 4.29
C MET A 46 2.39 -4.23 2.96
N ILE A 47 1.15 -4.56 2.66
CA ILE A 47 0.43 -4.02 1.50
C ILE A 47 0.26 -2.50 1.65
N LEU A 48 -0.07 -2.00 2.83
CA LEU A 48 -0.11 -0.55 3.07
C LEU A 48 1.26 0.10 2.88
N ASP A 49 2.34 -0.50 3.39
CA ASP A 49 3.70 -0.01 3.12
C ASP A 49 3.99 0.03 1.60
N PHE A 50 3.58 -1.00 0.87
CA PHE A 50 3.71 -1.06 -0.59
C PHE A 50 2.91 0.06 -1.29
N VAL A 51 1.68 0.32 -0.86
CA VAL A 51 0.84 1.44 -1.35
C VAL A 51 1.54 2.78 -1.13
N PHE A 52 2.25 2.94 -0.04
CA PHE A 52 3.02 4.14 0.29
C PHE A 52 4.47 4.12 -0.24
N GLY A 53 4.78 3.29 -1.23
CA GLY A 53 6.04 3.30 -1.96
C GLY A 53 7.12 2.41 -1.37
N GLY A 54 6.82 1.58 -0.37
CA GLY A 54 7.75 0.60 0.20
C GLY A 54 7.93 -0.63 -0.68
N THR A 55 8.90 -1.47 -0.34
CA THR A 55 9.23 -2.71 -1.05
C THR A 55 9.20 -3.94 -0.16
N ASP A 56 8.92 -3.78 1.13
CA ASP A 56 8.92 -4.88 2.09
C ASP A 56 7.90 -5.96 1.74
N TYR A 57 6.77 -5.60 1.16
CA TYR A 57 5.78 -6.56 0.67
C TYR A 57 6.36 -7.53 -0.36
N ILE A 58 7.20 -7.05 -1.26
CA ILE A 58 7.86 -7.87 -2.27
C ILE A 58 8.99 -8.71 -1.66
N GLN A 59 9.78 -8.10 -0.77
CA GLN A 59 11.00 -8.71 -0.24
C GLN A 59 10.75 -9.69 0.92
N LYS A 60 9.71 -9.46 1.72
CA LYS A 60 9.50 -10.18 2.99
C LYS A 60 8.26 -11.08 2.99
N CYS A 61 7.29 -10.84 2.11
CA CYS A 61 6.12 -11.70 1.96
C CYS A 61 6.33 -12.75 0.86
N VAL A 62 7.39 -13.55 0.98
CA VAL A 62 7.77 -14.56 -0.02
C VAL A 62 6.63 -15.56 -0.27
N ASP A 63 5.97 -16.02 0.79
CA ASP A 63 4.83 -16.95 0.69
C ASP A 63 3.69 -16.39 -0.17
N VAL A 64 3.43 -15.09 -0.06
CA VAL A 64 2.41 -14.43 -0.89
C VAL A 64 2.86 -14.38 -2.35
N GLN A 65 4.13 -14.03 -2.59
CA GLN A 65 4.67 -13.97 -3.95
C GLN A 65 4.66 -15.35 -4.62
N GLU A 66 4.96 -16.41 -3.89
CA GLU A 66 4.94 -17.79 -4.40
C GLU A 66 3.53 -18.30 -4.67
N ASN A 67 2.57 -18.01 -3.80
CA ASN A 67 1.20 -18.53 -3.89
C ASN A 67 0.29 -17.69 -4.77
N VAL A 68 0.40 -16.37 -4.69
CA VAL A 68 -0.45 -15.43 -5.46
C VAL A 68 0.18 -15.10 -6.81
N LYS A 69 1.51 -15.20 -6.90
CA LYS A 69 2.32 -14.83 -8.07
C LYS A 69 2.15 -13.36 -8.43
N GLU A 70 2.36 -13.01 -9.69
CA GLU A 70 2.19 -11.65 -10.16
C GLU A 70 0.77 -11.14 -9.94
N HIS A 71 0.67 -9.99 -9.31
CA HIS A 71 -0.60 -9.30 -9.10
C HIS A 71 -0.40 -7.79 -9.00
N THR A 72 -1.50 -7.07 -9.09
CA THR A 72 -1.51 -5.62 -9.06
C THR A 72 -2.37 -5.14 -7.90
N ILE A 73 -1.80 -4.27 -7.08
CA ILE A 73 -2.53 -3.58 -6.02
C ILE A 73 -3.05 -2.26 -6.60
N CYS A 74 -4.36 -2.07 -6.52
CA CYS A 74 -5.04 -0.84 -6.90
C CYS A 74 -5.42 -0.07 -5.64
N PHE A 75 -5.27 1.25 -5.66
CA PHE A 75 -5.53 2.08 -4.51
C PHE A 75 -5.91 3.50 -4.89
N ALA A 76 -6.63 4.18 -4.02
CA ALA A 76 -7.11 5.53 -4.25
C ALA A 76 -6.88 6.42 -3.04
N PHE A 77 -6.59 7.69 -3.32
CA PHE A 77 -6.49 8.76 -2.34
C PHE A 77 -7.55 9.83 -2.59
N ASP A 78 -8.04 10.41 -1.52
CA ASP A 78 -8.80 11.65 -1.52
C ASP A 78 -7.94 12.74 -0.87
N PHE A 79 -7.63 13.78 -1.64
CA PHE A 79 -6.96 14.97 -1.15
C PHE A 79 -7.84 16.20 -1.41
N GLY A 80 -8.53 16.63 -0.35
CA GLY A 80 -9.40 17.81 -0.41
C GLY A 80 -10.59 17.67 -1.37
N GLY A 81 -11.16 16.47 -1.52
CA GLY A 81 -12.26 16.16 -2.42
C GLY A 81 -11.83 15.77 -3.84
N GLN A 82 -10.53 15.84 -4.14
CA GLN A 82 -9.97 15.36 -5.41
C GLN A 82 -9.50 13.92 -5.26
N MET A 83 -10.06 13.05 -6.08
CA MET A 83 -9.71 11.63 -6.12
C MET A 83 -8.52 11.36 -7.05
N TYR A 84 -7.60 10.52 -6.58
CA TYR A 84 -6.46 10.03 -7.35
C TYR A 84 -6.41 8.51 -7.27
N TYR A 85 -6.37 7.86 -8.42
CA TYR A 85 -6.36 6.41 -8.54
C TYR A 85 -5.03 5.95 -9.09
N PHE A 86 -4.49 4.90 -8.48
CA PHE A 86 -3.21 4.32 -8.85
C PHE A 86 -3.26 2.80 -8.86
N SER A 87 -2.33 2.22 -9.59
CA SER A 87 -2.02 0.79 -9.49
C SER A 87 -0.51 0.57 -9.44
N ARG A 88 -0.11 -0.50 -8.76
CA ARG A 88 1.29 -0.91 -8.64
C ARG A 88 1.39 -2.41 -8.73
N ASN A 89 2.19 -2.89 -9.69
CA ASN A 89 2.38 -4.32 -9.95
C ASN A 89 3.51 -4.89 -9.07
N THR A 90 3.41 -6.16 -8.70
CA THR A 90 4.41 -6.82 -7.85
C THR A 90 5.69 -7.22 -8.59
N VAL A 91 5.68 -7.25 -9.90
CA VAL A 91 6.86 -7.50 -10.74
C VAL A 91 7.50 -6.18 -11.17
N ASP A 92 6.72 -5.29 -11.77
CA ASP A 92 7.15 -3.91 -12.09
C ASP A 92 6.86 -2.96 -10.91
N TYR A 93 7.39 -3.27 -9.75
CA TYR A 93 7.08 -2.55 -8.50
C TYR A 93 7.81 -1.20 -8.35
N ASN A 94 8.73 -0.88 -9.25
CA ASN A 94 9.43 0.42 -9.25
C ASN A 94 8.61 1.53 -9.91
N ASN A 95 7.50 1.18 -10.56
CA ASN A 95 6.61 2.10 -11.25
C ASN A 95 5.23 2.10 -10.60
N VAL A 96 4.63 3.29 -10.51
CA VAL A 96 3.25 3.50 -10.07
C VAL A 96 2.47 4.09 -11.22
N VAL A 97 1.41 3.41 -11.63
CA VAL A 97 0.58 3.80 -12.78
C VAL A 97 -0.58 4.65 -12.29
N LYS A 98 -0.78 5.81 -12.92
CA LYS A 98 -1.99 6.62 -12.73
C LYS A 98 -3.16 6.00 -13.46
N CYS A 99 -4.30 5.96 -12.82
CA CYS A 99 -5.52 5.32 -13.32
C CYS A 99 -6.73 6.26 -13.28
N ASN A 100 -7.77 5.87 -14.02
CA ASN A 100 -9.10 6.43 -13.88
C ASN A 100 -9.87 5.76 -12.71
N ALA A 101 -11.13 6.11 -12.49
CA ALA A 101 -11.96 5.58 -11.41
C ALA A 101 -12.24 4.07 -11.51
N GLU A 102 -12.09 3.49 -12.68
CA GLU A 102 -12.21 2.04 -12.96
C GLU A 102 -10.87 1.32 -12.85
N TYR A 103 -9.81 2.00 -12.40
CA TYR A 103 -8.43 1.51 -12.32
C TYR A 103 -7.82 1.11 -13.66
N GLN A 104 -8.28 1.70 -14.76
CA GLN A 104 -7.66 1.59 -16.06
C GLN A 104 -6.53 2.62 -16.16
N ALA A 105 -5.38 2.19 -16.69
CA ALA A 105 -4.23 3.06 -16.85
C ALA A 105 -4.55 4.28 -17.73
N LEU A 106 -4.13 5.45 -17.28
CA LEU A 106 -4.18 6.68 -18.08
C LEU A 106 -3.04 6.66 -19.12
N PRO A 107 -3.18 7.40 -20.24
CA PRO A 107 -2.16 7.48 -21.30
C PRO A 107 -0.95 8.35 -20.90
N GLU A 108 -0.56 8.32 -19.66
CA GLU A 108 0.59 9.02 -19.11
C GLU A 108 1.69 8.02 -18.76
N GLU A 109 2.94 8.48 -18.75
CA GLU A 109 4.04 7.64 -18.28
C GLU A 109 3.86 7.30 -16.79
N PRO A 110 4.16 6.05 -16.39
CA PRO A 110 4.16 5.67 -14.98
C PRO A 110 5.10 6.55 -14.16
N LEU A 111 4.74 6.79 -12.91
CA LEU A 111 5.59 7.50 -11.98
C LEU A 111 6.67 6.56 -11.44
N SER A 112 7.92 6.98 -11.47
CA SER A 112 8.95 6.33 -10.66
C SER A 112 8.61 6.45 -9.17
N LEU A 113 9.17 5.59 -8.32
CA LEU A 113 8.96 5.68 -6.87
C LEU A 113 9.41 7.02 -6.29
N GLN A 114 10.43 7.64 -6.87
CA GLN A 114 10.84 8.99 -6.47
C GLN A 114 9.73 10.03 -6.77
N LYS A 115 9.26 10.08 -8.01
CA LYS A 115 8.18 11.01 -8.41
C LYS A 115 6.88 10.76 -7.64
N TYR A 116 6.58 9.48 -7.39
CA TYR A 116 5.42 9.11 -6.57
C TYR A 116 5.59 9.60 -5.11
N GLY A 117 6.78 9.45 -4.54
CA GLY A 117 7.09 10.00 -3.22
C GLY A 117 6.96 11.52 -3.15
N GLU A 118 7.43 12.23 -4.18
CA GLU A 118 7.28 13.68 -4.31
C GLU A 118 5.79 14.09 -4.37
N PHE A 119 4.99 13.38 -5.16
CA PHE A 119 3.53 13.55 -5.21
C PHE A 119 2.88 13.39 -3.83
N LEU A 120 3.26 12.36 -3.08
CA LEU A 120 2.72 12.12 -1.74
C LEU A 120 3.17 13.21 -0.74
N CYS A 121 4.44 13.64 -0.80
CA CYS A 121 4.93 14.75 0.03
C CYS A 121 4.14 16.03 -0.22
N GLU A 122 3.89 16.36 -1.46
CA GLU A 122 3.12 17.54 -1.85
C GLU A 122 1.69 17.48 -1.29
N HIS A 123 0.99 16.37 -1.52
CA HIS A 123 -0.42 16.22 -1.13
C HIS A 123 -0.63 16.03 0.37
N TYR A 124 0.35 15.49 1.10
CA TYR A 124 0.35 15.42 2.56
C TYR A 124 0.98 16.66 3.23
N ALA A 125 1.32 17.68 2.47
CA ALA A 125 1.95 18.93 2.94
C ALA A 125 3.27 18.70 3.72
N LEU A 126 4.08 17.72 3.31
CA LEU A 126 5.39 17.40 3.88
C LEU A 126 6.51 18.07 3.08
N LEU A 127 6.42 19.38 2.88
CA LEU A 127 7.33 20.17 2.06
C LEU A 127 8.52 20.75 2.85
N THR A 128 9.17 19.93 3.67
CA THR A 128 10.35 20.35 4.42
C THR A 128 11.62 19.90 3.69
N GLU A 129 12.59 20.80 3.52
CA GLU A 129 13.87 20.49 2.91
C GLU A 129 14.54 19.29 3.59
N GLY A 130 15.09 18.37 2.78
CA GLY A 130 15.82 17.19 3.25
C GLY A 130 14.94 16.04 3.76
N ILE A 131 13.61 16.16 3.75
CA ILE A 131 12.71 15.07 4.09
C ILE A 131 12.24 14.37 2.81
N THR A 132 12.56 13.08 2.71
CA THR A 132 11.97 12.21 1.69
C THR A 132 10.68 11.59 2.21
N TRP A 133 9.77 11.23 1.31
CA TRP A 133 8.54 10.53 1.68
C TRP A 133 8.82 9.27 2.51
N ARG A 134 9.75 8.42 2.06
CA ARG A 134 10.12 7.20 2.78
C ARG A 134 10.74 7.47 4.15
N GLY A 135 11.52 8.51 4.27
CA GLY A 135 12.08 8.95 5.57
C GLY A 135 11.00 9.41 6.55
N ALA A 136 9.99 10.12 6.06
CA ALA A 136 8.85 10.54 6.88
C ALA A 136 7.98 9.35 7.29
N ILE A 137 7.55 8.53 6.34
CA ILE A 137 6.60 7.44 6.58
C ILE A 137 7.19 6.30 7.41
N ALA A 138 8.49 6.05 7.34
CA ALA A 138 9.17 5.01 8.11
C ALA A 138 9.03 5.15 9.64
N ARG A 139 8.67 6.34 10.11
CA ARG A 139 8.38 6.58 11.53
C ARG A 139 6.99 6.11 11.94
N PHE A 140 6.07 5.97 11.00
CA PHE A 140 4.66 5.67 11.23
C PHE A 140 4.28 4.25 10.83
N ILE A 141 4.93 3.67 9.82
CA ILE A 141 4.69 2.28 9.39
C ILE A 141 5.74 1.38 10.03
N ARG A 142 5.33 0.57 11.01
CA ARG A 142 6.16 -0.41 11.69
C ARG A 142 5.48 -1.77 11.65
N VAL A 143 5.91 -2.60 10.73
CA VAL A 143 5.38 -3.97 10.57
C VAL A 143 6.13 -4.96 11.45
N TYR A 144 7.43 -4.75 11.66
CA TYR A 144 8.26 -5.62 12.49
C TYR A 144 8.67 -4.93 13.80
N LYS A 145 8.64 -5.69 14.89
CA LYS A 145 9.44 -5.30 16.03
C LYS A 145 10.87 -5.12 15.54
N ARG A 146 11.47 -3.96 15.73
CA ARG A 146 12.92 -3.90 15.76
C ARG A 146 13.31 -4.94 16.81
N ASP A 147 14.09 -5.94 16.42
CA ASP A 147 14.85 -6.67 17.39
C ASP A 147 15.63 -5.60 18.15
N THR A 148 15.20 -5.34 19.34
CA THR A 148 16.03 -4.63 20.31
C THR A 148 17.22 -5.54 20.42
N LEU A 149 18.28 -5.23 19.72
CA LEU A 149 19.60 -5.76 20.01
C LEU A 149 19.85 -5.38 21.46
N VAL A 150 19.45 -6.30 22.31
CA VAL A 150 19.82 -6.30 23.69
C VAL A 150 21.32 -6.56 23.70
N LYS A 151 22.06 -5.49 23.95
CA LYS A 151 23.46 -5.45 24.38
C LYS A 151 24.50 -5.82 23.35
#